data_525a5337a2340b41e7651acc61241f2c
#
_entry.id   525a5337a2340b41e7651acc61241f2c
#
_cell.length_a   1.000
_cell.length_b   1.000
_cell.length_c   1.000
_cell.angle_alpha   90.00
_cell.angle_beta   90.00
_cell.angle_gamma   90.00
#
_symmetry.space_group_name_H-M   'P 1'
#
loop_
_entity.id
_entity.type
_entity.pdbx_description
1 polymer ?
#
loop_
_entity_poly.entity_id
_entity_poly.type
_entity_poly.pdbx_seq_one_letter_code
_entity_poly.pdbx_strand_id
1 'polypeptide(L)'
;MKQILLSILLASTLMACCNKACCDRNANTQNPIMPIVFVDSEDHTQVIYLTDYLPQVANFDKLVFTTEPGCQVVCVKDGMLTLTCDNRLSVLTAEDTESGKKYDIPVTPKAEYQVGLVTKSYTDSTITIEVLNKYNDLQLLVLWQDTRATACVQYTHPEAVITIEPAWRESKGRSFIRVYAMADGKQLNDLLIPLENGKVVNNVAQLTRHDDQAQVLYSLMIDRFYNGNQANDWKMNSPEVLDIVDYQGGDIAGITEKIKEGFFNELGINTIWISPITQNPWDAWGHYPFANGNKYDSTKTYTKFSGYHGYWPIYTTEVEKRFTTDEELHEMLDVAHKHGLNVILDYVANHMHINSPTLKAHPDWHTDSILPDGRRNFELWDEARLTTWFDVHIPTLDLERPEVCSPMTDSALVWLEKFEFDGFRHDACKHIPLNYWRELGAKMKQRYPNRHIWMIGETYGDPALIGSYVKSGMLNSQFDFNIYHTAIDVFGKPEQSMKRINHTIMESLASYGSHHTMGNISGNHDKCRFISL
;
A
#
# COMPACT_ATOMS: atom_id res chain seq x y z
N MET A 1 54.36 -6.21 -32.46
CA MET A 1 53.67 -4.98 -32.89
C MET A 1 52.30 -5.20 -33.54
N LYS A 2 52.09 -6.29 -34.31
CA LYS A 2 50.76 -6.51 -34.92
C LYS A 2 49.65 -7.00 -33.97
N GLN A 3 49.97 -7.63 -32.87
CA GLN A 3 48.97 -8.08 -31.86
C GLN A 3 48.48 -6.98 -30.91
N ILE A 4 49.30 -5.95 -30.66
CA ILE A 4 48.92 -4.83 -29.80
C ILE A 4 47.97 -3.84 -30.55
N LEU A 5 48.13 -3.73 -31.89
CA LEU A 5 47.20 -2.91 -32.68
C LEU A 5 45.79 -3.52 -32.82
N LEU A 6 45.66 -4.85 -32.78
CA LEU A 6 44.35 -5.53 -32.89
C LEU A 6 43.55 -5.41 -31.57
N SER A 7 44.23 -5.39 -30.42
CA SER A 7 43.58 -5.21 -29.10
C SER A 7 43.07 -3.78 -28.87
N ILE A 8 43.75 -2.80 -29.43
CA ILE A 8 43.34 -1.38 -29.35
C ILE A 8 42.16 -1.10 -30.32
N LEU A 9 42.11 -1.79 -31.48
CA LEU A 9 40.98 -1.64 -32.40
C LEU A 9 39.70 -2.34 -31.90
N LEU A 10 39.80 -3.45 -31.17
CA LEU A 10 38.64 -4.10 -30.53
C LEU A 10 38.10 -3.29 -29.32
N ALA A 11 38.99 -2.65 -28.56
CA ALA A 11 38.56 -1.78 -27.45
C ALA A 11 37.87 -0.49 -27.93
N SER A 12 38.32 0.06 -29.08
CA SER A 12 37.68 1.26 -29.66
C SER A 12 36.35 0.96 -30.36
N THR A 13 36.14 -0.25 -30.87
CA THR A 13 34.84 -0.65 -31.46
C THR A 13 33.79 -1.02 -30.41
N LEU A 14 34.19 -1.51 -29.22
CA LEU A 14 33.25 -1.72 -28.11
C LEU A 14 32.83 -0.40 -27.44
N MET A 15 33.70 0.63 -27.38
CA MET A 15 33.31 1.98 -26.91
C MET A 15 32.43 2.74 -27.92
N ALA A 16 32.53 2.46 -29.22
CA ALA A 16 31.71 3.11 -30.24
C ALA A 16 30.29 2.55 -30.33
N CYS A 17 30.03 1.31 -29.87
CA CYS A 17 28.68 0.75 -29.83
C CYS A 17 27.81 1.32 -28.68
N CYS A 18 28.39 1.73 -27.57
CA CYS A 18 27.61 2.36 -26.48
C CYS A 18 27.11 3.79 -26.82
N ASN A 19 27.80 4.51 -27.71
CA ASN A 19 27.43 5.89 -28.03
C ASN A 19 26.40 6.05 -29.18
N LYS A 20 26.06 4.98 -29.91
CA LYS A 20 25.08 5.05 -31.00
C LYS A 20 23.68 4.57 -30.64
N ALA A 21 23.53 3.76 -29.60
CA ALA A 21 22.23 3.27 -29.16
C ALA A 21 21.38 4.34 -28.43
N CYS A 22 21.99 5.42 -27.95
CA CYS A 22 21.28 6.53 -27.31
C CYS A 22 20.64 7.53 -28.29
N CYS A 23 21.03 7.55 -29.57
CA CYS A 23 20.64 8.59 -30.51
C CYS A 23 19.59 8.21 -31.57
N ASP A 24 19.27 6.91 -31.72
CA ASP A 24 18.22 6.49 -32.67
C ASP A 24 16.92 6.16 -31.92
N ARG A 25 16.25 7.22 -31.47
CA ARG A 25 14.92 7.10 -30.85
C ARG A 25 13.85 7.66 -31.77
N ASN A 26 13.15 6.77 -32.40
CA ASN A 26 11.72 6.96 -32.62
C ASN A 26 11.05 6.84 -31.25
N ALA A 27 10.56 7.95 -30.72
CA ALA A 27 10.02 8.11 -29.36
C ALA A 27 8.72 7.32 -29.06
N ASN A 28 8.44 6.21 -29.74
CA ASN A 28 7.10 5.64 -29.75
C ASN A 28 6.99 4.16 -29.37
N THR A 29 7.98 3.52 -28.74
CA THR A 29 7.82 2.08 -28.37
C THR A 29 8.60 1.66 -27.13
N GLN A 30 8.57 2.45 -26.05
CA GLN A 30 8.96 1.89 -24.75
C GLN A 30 7.73 1.22 -24.13
N ASN A 31 7.86 -0.05 -23.75
CA ASN A 31 6.81 -0.78 -23.09
C ASN A 31 6.57 -0.17 -21.70
N PRO A 32 5.31 -0.02 -21.24
CA PRO A 32 5.05 0.38 -19.87
C PRO A 32 5.62 -0.65 -18.89
N ILE A 33 6.23 -0.16 -17.82
CA ILE A 33 6.76 -0.97 -16.74
C ILE A 33 5.64 -1.29 -15.75
N MET A 34 5.51 -2.58 -15.45
CA MET A 34 4.58 -3.11 -14.47
C MET A 34 5.26 -3.21 -13.10
N PRO A 35 4.51 -3.45 -12.00
CA PRO A 35 5.09 -3.68 -10.69
C PRO A 35 6.18 -4.77 -10.71
N ILE A 36 7.20 -4.60 -9.88
CA ILE A 36 8.31 -5.56 -9.78
C ILE A 36 7.86 -6.85 -9.09
N VAL A 37 8.30 -7.99 -9.61
CA VAL A 37 8.08 -9.32 -9.03
C VAL A 37 9.28 -9.69 -8.17
N PHE A 38 9.02 -10.06 -6.91
CA PHE A 38 10.00 -10.66 -6.03
C PHE A 38 9.83 -12.18 -6.02
N VAL A 39 10.89 -12.88 -6.39
CA VAL A 39 10.92 -14.34 -6.33
C VAL A 39 11.42 -14.75 -4.94
N ASP A 40 10.52 -15.29 -4.12
CA ASP A 40 10.68 -15.47 -2.68
C ASP A 40 10.73 -16.95 -2.26
N SER A 41 11.21 -17.83 -3.12
CA SER A 41 11.30 -19.26 -2.84
C SER A 41 12.75 -19.74 -2.84
N GLU A 42 13.03 -20.74 -1.99
CA GLU A 42 14.37 -21.35 -1.91
C GLU A 42 14.80 -22.02 -3.21
N ASP A 43 13.85 -22.48 -4.01
CA ASP A 43 14.09 -23.08 -5.33
C ASP A 43 14.08 -22.06 -6.49
N HIS A 44 14.05 -20.75 -6.15
CA HIS A 44 13.99 -19.66 -7.12
C HIS A 44 12.78 -19.72 -8.06
N THR A 45 11.69 -20.37 -7.66
CA THR A 45 10.44 -20.49 -8.42
C THR A 45 9.34 -19.66 -7.78
N GLN A 46 8.61 -18.87 -8.57
CA GLN A 46 7.49 -18.05 -8.10
C GLN A 46 6.28 -18.24 -9.01
N VAL A 47 5.12 -18.36 -8.37
CA VAL A 47 3.82 -18.27 -9.06
C VAL A 47 3.25 -16.88 -8.80
N ILE A 48 2.88 -16.18 -9.87
CA ILE A 48 2.19 -14.88 -9.78
C ILE A 48 0.85 -14.94 -10.49
N TYR A 49 -0.11 -14.16 -10.03
CA TYR A 49 -1.38 -13.96 -10.72
C TYR A 49 -1.24 -12.82 -11.71
N LEU A 50 -1.53 -13.07 -12.97
CA LEU A 50 -1.39 -12.08 -14.04
C LEU A 50 -2.29 -10.86 -13.84
N THR A 51 -3.44 -11.04 -13.18
CA THR A 51 -4.33 -9.92 -12.80
C THR A 51 -3.68 -8.88 -11.89
N ASP A 52 -2.74 -9.29 -11.05
CA ASP A 52 -2.04 -8.37 -10.13
C ASP A 52 -1.12 -7.41 -10.90
N TYR A 53 -0.58 -7.88 -12.03
CA TYR A 53 0.44 -7.17 -12.83
C TYR A 53 -0.12 -6.61 -14.13
N LEU A 54 -1.06 -7.31 -14.77
CA LEU A 54 -1.62 -6.98 -16.08
C LEU A 54 -3.16 -6.87 -16.04
N PRO A 55 -3.75 -6.07 -15.13
CA PRO A 55 -5.21 -6.00 -14.96
C PRO A 55 -5.96 -5.45 -16.17
N GLN A 56 -5.25 -4.79 -17.11
CA GLN A 56 -5.78 -4.26 -18.36
C GLN A 56 -5.87 -5.29 -19.49
N VAL A 57 -5.30 -6.50 -19.31
CA VAL A 57 -5.35 -7.56 -20.29
C VAL A 57 -6.61 -8.39 -20.09
N ALA A 58 -7.45 -8.47 -21.12
CA ALA A 58 -8.73 -9.17 -21.05
C ALA A 58 -8.60 -10.70 -21.17
N ASN A 59 -7.58 -11.17 -21.90
CA ASN A 59 -7.39 -12.60 -22.19
C ASN A 59 -5.92 -13.00 -22.04
N PHE A 60 -5.58 -13.65 -20.94
CA PHE A 60 -4.22 -14.08 -20.65
C PHE A 60 -3.71 -15.22 -21.53
N ASP A 61 -4.60 -15.98 -22.18
CA ASP A 61 -4.22 -17.04 -23.14
C ASP A 61 -3.59 -16.48 -24.42
N LYS A 62 -3.72 -15.18 -24.64
CA LYS A 62 -3.14 -14.48 -25.79
C LYS A 62 -1.79 -13.81 -25.48
N LEU A 63 -1.29 -13.98 -24.27
CA LEU A 63 0.02 -13.45 -23.89
C LEU A 63 1.14 -14.36 -24.37
N VAL A 64 2.15 -13.74 -24.97
CA VAL A 64 3.44 -14.36 -25.28
C VAL A 64 4.51 -13.69 -24.44
N PHE A 65 5.35 -14.50 -23.81
CA PHE A 65 6.37 -14.02 -22.89
C PHE A 65 7.77 -14.17 -23.49
N THR A 66 8.58 -13.14 -23.35
CA THR A 66 10.02 -13.15 -23.61
C THR A 66 10.78 -12.68 -22.37
N THR A 67 11.96 -13.23 -22.12
CA THR A 67 12.73 -12.94 -20.90
C THR A 67 14.13 -12.46 -21.24
N GLU A 68 14.63 -11.49 -20.48
CA GLU A 68 16.06 -11.20 -20.44
C GLU A 68 16.81 -12.31 -19.65
N PRO A 69 18.14 -12.42 -19.80
CA PRO A 69 18.93 -13.34 -18.99
C PRO A 69 18.67 -13.14 -17.48
N GLY A 70 18.50 -14.25 -16.78
CA GLY A 70 18.22 -14.23 -15.35
C GLY A 70 16.80 -14.61 -14.95
N CYS A 71 15.87 -14.69 -15.90
CA CYS A 71 14.50 -15.12 -15.67
C CYS A 71 14.04 -16.11 -16.74
N GLN A 72 13.18 -17.07 -16.38
CA GLN A 72 12.58 -18.01 -17.31
C GLN A 72 11.09 -18.23 -16.95
N VAL A 73 10.24 -18.28 -17.96
CA VAL A 73 8.85 -18.71 -17.82
C VAL A 73 8.80 -20.24 -17.87
N VAL A 74 8.25 -20.82 -16.80
CA VAL A 74 8.06 -22.27 -16.67
C VAL A 74 6.73 -22.70 -17.27
N CYS A 75 5.64 -22.05 -16.86
CA CYS A 75 4.31 -22.27 -17.43
C CYS A 75 3.39 -21.06 -17.23
N VAL A 76 2.35 -21.01 -18.08
CA VAL A 76 1.22 -20.09 -17.92
C VAL A 76 -0.04 -20.94 -17.91
N LYS A 77 -0.86 -20.81 -16.88
CA LYS A 77 -2.08 -21.60 -16.75
C LYS A 77 -3.09 -20.88 -15.84
N ASP A 78 -4.35 -20.84 -16.26
CA ASP A 78 -5.47 -20.34 -15.47
C ASP A 78 -5.23 -18.91 -14.90
N GLY A 79 -4.65 -18.01 -15.71
CA GLY A 79 -4.32 -16.65 -15.28
C GLY A 79 -3.12 -16.56 -14.32
N MET A 80 -2.42 -17.66 -14.12
CA MET A 80 -1.19 -17.73 -13.31
C MET A 80 0.04 -17.92 -14.21
N LEU A 81 1.11 -17.24 -13.84
CA LEU A 81 2.42 -17.38 -14.45
C LEU A 81 3.38 -17.98 -13.43
N THR A 82 3.99 -19.12 -13.76
CA THR A 82 5.12 -19.68 -13.01
C THR A 82 6.41 -19.28 -13.68
N LEU A 83 7.31 -18.67 -12.93
CA LEU A 83 8.62 -18.25 -13.41
C LEU A 83 9.72 -18.68 -12.44
N THR A 84 10.93 -18.82 -12.99
CA THR A 84 12.16 -18.99 -12.20
C THR A 84 13.08 -17.81 -12.45
N CYS A 85 13.88 -17.42 -11.46
CA CYS A 85 14.98 -16.47 -11.67
C CYS A 85 16.27 -16.95 -11.01
N ASP A 86 17.40 -16.58 -11.61
CA ASP A 86 18.70 -16.71 -10.99
C ASP A 86 18.98 -15.48 -10.07
N ASN A 87 20.21 -15.33 -9.62
CA ASN A 87 20.61 -14.21 -8.73
C ASN A 87 20.79 -12.88 -9.51
N ARG A 88 19.88 -12.56 -10.44
CA ARG A 88 19.96 -11.38 -11.28
C ARG A 88 18.65 -10.60 -11.31
N LEU A 89 18.80 -9.30 -11.44
CA LEU A 89 17.71 -8.41 -11.82
C LEU A 89 17.44 -8.59 -13.33
N SER A 90 16.23 -8.95 -13.70
CA SER A 90 15.83 -9.28 -15.06
C SER A 90 14.53 -8.56 -15.43
N VAL A 91 14.17 -8.59 -16.72
CA VAL A 91 12.87 -8.09 -17.19
C VAL A 91 12.19 -9.18 -18.02
N LEU A 92 10.94 -9.45 -17.67
CA LEU A 92 10.00 -10.28 -18.42
C LEU A 92 9.11 -9.36 -19.25
N THR A 93 9.07 -9.55 -20.56
CA THR A 93 8.14 -8.84 -21.44
C THR A 93 6.96 -9.71 -21.78
N ALA A 94 5.75 -9.26 -21.47
CA ALA A 94 4.49 -9.86 -21.88
C ALA A 94 3.94 -9.11 -23.09
N GLU A 95 3.70 -9.81 -24.21
CA GLU A 95 3.08 -9.27 -25.42
C GLU A 95 1.66 -9.83 -25.56
N ASP A 96 0.67 -8.95 -25.56
CA ASP A 96 -0.71 -9.29 -25.90
C ASP A 96 -0.84 -9.34 -27.43
N THR A 97 -0.99 -10.54 -27.97
CA THR A 97 -1.05 -10.78 -29.41
C THR A 97 -2.33 -10.28 -30.08
N GLU A 98 -3.40 -9.97 -29.31
CA GLU A 98 -4.63 -9.40 -29.84
C GLU A 98 -4.50 -7.88 -30.06
N SER A 99 -3.92 -7.18 -29.08
CA SER A 99 -3.75 -5.73 -29.15
C SER A 99 -2.38 -5.30 -29.70
N GLY A 100 -1.40 -6.21 -29.73
CA GLY A 100 0.01 -5.93 -30.05
C GLY A 100 0.73 -5.11 -28.97
N LYS A 101 0.12 -4.89 -27.81
CA LYS A 101 0.72 -4.17 -26.69
C LYS A 101 1.70 -5.04 -25.93
N LYS A 102 2.79 -4.42 -25.48
CA LYS A 102 3.82 -5.07 -24.68
C LYS A 102 3.91 -4.41 -23.31
N TYR A 103 4.25 -5.22 -22.31
CA TYR A 103 4.36 -4.80 -20.91
C TYR A 103 5.63 -5.40 -20.33
N ASP A 104 6.48 -4.59 -19.71
CA ASP A 104 7.71 -5.05 -19.09
C ASP A 104 7.49 -5.22 -17.59
N ILE A 105 7.75 -6.41 -17.09
CA ILE A 105 7.62 -6.81 -15.69
C ILE A 105 9.04 -7.03 -15.16
N PRO A 106 9.58 -6.17 -14.31
CA PRO A 106 10.86 -6.42 -13.65
C PRO A 106 10.75 -7.62 -12.70
N VAL A 107 11.77 -8.44 -12.66
CA VAL A 107 11.86 -9.64 -11.81
C VAL A 107 13.17 -9.60 -11.05
N THR A 108 13.11 -9.78 -9.75
CA THR A 108 14.29 -9.85 -8.88
C THR A 108 14.15 -11.01 -7.90
N PRO A 109 15.22 -11.79 -7.65
CA PRO A 109 15.19 -12.76 -6.57
C PRO A 109 15.18 -12.05 -5.22
N LYS A 110 14.57 -12.65 -4.22
CA LYS A 110 14.81 -12.28 -2.84
C LYS A 110 16.23 -12.70 -2.47
N ALA A 111 17.01 -11.75 -2.01
CA ALA A 111 18.39 -11.97 -1.61
C ALA A 111 18.70 -11.18 -0.33
N GLU A 112 19.88 -11.42 0.24
CA GLU A 112 20.36 -10.62 1.37
C GLU A 112 20.31 -9.14 1.02
N TYR A 113 19.59 -8.34 1.83
CA TYR A 113 19.45 -6.90 1.62
C TYR A 113 20.67 -6.15 2.14
N GLN A 114 21.15 -5.20 1.35
CA GLN A 114 22.27 -4.36 1.70
C GLN A 114 22.04 -2.91 1.27
N VAL A 115 22.38 -1.95 2.13
CA VAL A 115 22.46 -0.54 1.73
C VAL A 115 23.71 -0.34 0.89
N GLY A 116 23.54 0.05 -0.36
CA GLY A 116 24.64 0.16 -1.33
C GLY A 116 24.56 1.36 -2.25
N LEU A 117 23.42 2.08 -2.30
CA LEU A 117 23.20 3.25 -3.17
C LEU A 117 22.83 4.47 -2.35
N VAL A 118 23.44 5.63 -2.68
CA VAL A 118 23.02 6.94 -2.16
C VAL A 118 23.06 7.98 -3.28
N THR A 119 22.14 8.93 -3.26
CA THR A 119 22.20 10.09 -4.18
C THR A 119 23.29 11.03 -3.71
N LYS A 120 24.28 11.29 -4.59
CA LYS A 120 25.46 12.09 -4.26
C LYS A 120 25.31 13.56 -4.67
N SER A 121 24.90 13.78 -5.92
CA SER A 121 24.79 15.13 -6.49
C SER A 121 23.88 15.13 -7.72
N TYR A 122 23.48 16.31 -8.15
CA TYR A 122 22.68 16.51 -9.36
C TYR A 122 23.00 17.85 -10.01
N THR A 123 22.74 17.92 -11.30
CA THR A 123 22.76 19.13 -12.13
C THR A 123 21.45 19.22 -12.91
N ASP A 124 21.29 20.25 -13.75
CA ASP A 124 20.13 20.35 -14.66
C ASP A 124 20.08 19.22 -15.71
N SER A 125 21.15 18.46 -15.88
CA SER A 125 21.27 17.43 -16.92
C SER A 125 21.69 16.07 -16.42
N THR A 126 22.12 15.93 -15.17
CA THR A 126 22.63 14.66 -14.63
C THR A 126 22.26 14.47 -13.16
N ILE A 127 22.13 13.21 -12.76
CA ILE A 127 22.04 12.80 -11.37
C ILE A 127 23.17 11.80 -11.12
N THR A 128 23.98 12.03 -10.10
CA THR A 128 25.07 11.15 -9.69
C THR A 128 24.66 10.36 -8.45
N ILE A 129 24.71 9.05 -8.57
CA ILE A 129 24.51 8.09 -7.49
C ILE A 129 25.86 7.56 -7.08
N GLU A 130 26.16 7.53 -5.80
CA GLU A 130 27.34 6.85 -5.24
C GLU A 130 26.99 5.40 -4.91
N VAL A 131 27.81 4.49 -5.41
CA VAL A 131 27.79 3.07 -5.09
C VAL A 131 28.80 2.82 -3.97
N LEU A 132 28.31 2.56 -2.76
CA LEU A 132 29.12 2.58 -1.52
C LEU A 132 30.22 1.53 -1.49
N ASN A 133 30.03 0.39 -2.17
CA ASN A 133 31.01 -0.69 -2.23
C ASN A 133 31.40 -0.98 -3.68
N LYS A 134 32.58 -1.58 -3.85
CA LYS A 134 32.98 -2.09 -5.16
C LYS A 134 32.41 -3.50 -5.36
N TYR A 135 31.57 -3.68 -6.34
CA TYR A 135 30.98 -4.96 -6.72
C TYR A 135 31.60 -5.49 -8.02
N ASN A 136 31.64 -6.83 -8.16
CA ASN A 136 32.09 -7.47 -9.40
C ASN A 136 30.98 -7.50 -10.44
N ASP A 137 29.72 -7.71 -10.00
CA ASP A 137 28.53 -7.73 -10.84
C ASP A 137 27.49 -6.78 -10.25
N LEU A 138 27.48 -5.53 -10.73
CA LEU A 138 26.47 -4.53 -10.39
C LEU A 138 25.47 -4.42 -11.52
N GLN A 139 24.19 -4.64 -11.22
CA GLN A 139 23.09 -4.50 -12.12
C GLN A 139 22.19 -3.36 -11.66
N LEU A 140 21.90 -2.44 -12.58
CA LEU A 140 21.05 -1.28 -12.34
C LEU A 140 19.86 -1.30 -13.32
N LEU A 141 18.65 -1.19 -12.80
CA LEU A 141 17.45 -0.90 -13.57
C LEU A 141 16.96 0.49 -13.21
N VAL A 142 17.07 1.41 -14.17
CA VAL A 142 16.61 2.79 -13.99
C VAL A 142 15.32 2.98 -14.76
N LEU A 143 14.33 3.51 -14.09
CA LEU A 143 13.01 3.84 -14.63
C LEU A 143 12.79 5.35 -14.52
N TRP A 144 12.17 5.93 -15.54
CA TRP A 144 11.55 7.25 -15.46
C TRP A 144 10.06 7.07 -15.63
N GLN A 145 9.31 7.37 -14.56
CA GLN A 145 7.89 7.01 -14.49
C GLN A 145 7.74 5.50 -14.80
N ASP A 146 6.86 5.14 -15.72
CA ASP A 146 6.57 3.76 -16.13
C ASP A 146 7.37 3.33 -17.37
N THR A 147 8.55 3.92 -17.60
CA THR A 147 9.39 3.59 -18.75
C THR A 147 10.83 3.30 -18.35
N ARG A 148 11.45 2.37 -19.07
CA ARG A 148 12.84 1.97 -18.82
C ARG A 148 13.80 3.04 -19.31
N ALA A 149 14.69 3.48 -18.44
CA ALA A 149 15.68 4.53 -18.68
C ALA A 149 17.14 4.06 -18.44
N THR A 150 17.37 2.76 -18.33
CA THR A 150 18.69 2.19 -18.01
C THR A 150 19.78 2.57 -19.02
N ALA A 151 19.42 2.79 -20.30
CA ALA A 151 20.36 3.24 -21.33
C ALA A 151 20.95 4.65 -21.08
N CYS A 152 20.37 5.42 -20.19
CA CYS A 152 20.83 6.76 -19.83
C CYS A 152 21.88 6.75 -18.69
N VAL A 153 22.32 5.56 -18.24
CA VAL A 153 23.23 5.40 -17.11
C VAL A 153 24.65 5.08 -17.60
N GLN A 154 25.63 5.81 -17.04
CA GLN A 154 27.05 5.49 -17.16
C GLN A 154 27.58 5.15 -15.78
N TYR A 155 28.12 3.96 -15.62
CA TYR A 155 28.72 3.51 -14.36
C TYR A 155 30.23 3.42 -14.44
N THR A 156 30.89 4.10 -13.53
CA THR A 156 32.33 3.93 -13.24
C THR A 156 32.50 4.08 -11.73
N HIS A 157 32.82 2.95 -11.05
CA HIS A 157 32.94 2.95 -9.59
C HIS A 157 33.78 4.12 -9.08
N PRO A 158 33.32 4.86 -8.05
CA PRO A 158 32.12 4.62 -7.24
C PRO A 158 30.83 5.29 -7.77
N GLU A 159 30.79 5.83 -8.97
CA GLU A 159 29.69 6.68 -9.43
C GLU A 159 28.90 6.05 -10.57
N ALA A 160 27.57 6.08 -10.43
CA ALA A 160 26.61 5.87 -11.51
C ALA A 160 25.98 7.22 -11.87
N VAL A 161 26.18 7.68 -13.10
CA VAL A 161 25.65 8.96 -13.59
C VAL A 161 24.47 8.70 -14.50
N ILE A 162 23.31 9.21 -14.14
CA ILE A 162 22.08 9.17 -14.93
C ILE A 162 21.97 10.48 -15.70
N THR A 163 21.89 10.42 -17.02
CA THR A 163 21.60 11.58 -17.86
C THR A 163 20.11 11.88 -17.87
N ILE A 164 19.72 13.09 -17.51
CA ILE A 164 18.32 13.58 -17.60
C ILE A 164 18.03 13.90 -19.05
N GLU A 165 17.19 13.08 -19.68
CA GLU A 165 16.84 13.22 -21.09
C GLU A 165 16.03 14.50 -21.35
N PRO A 166 16.09 15.07 -22.59
CA PRO A 166 15.29 16.25 -22.95
C PRO A 166 13.80 16.08 -22.66
N ALA A 167 13.22 14.90 -22.98
CA ALA A 167 11.81 14.61 -22.71
C ALA A 167 11.45 14.69 -21.22
N TRP A 168 12.37 14.34 -20.31
CA TRP A 168 12.15 14.45 -18.88
C TRP A 168 12.21 15.91 -18.41
N ARG A 169 13.14 16.69 -18.99
CA ARG A 169 13.28 18.13 -18.70
C ARG A 169 12.10 18.96 -19.19
N GLU A 170 11.45 18.52 -20.26
CA GLU A 170 10.28 19.17 -20.86
C GLU A 170 8.96 18.69 -20.22
N SER A 171 8.99 17.64 -19.39
CA SER A 171 7.81 17.15 -18.68
C SER A 171 7.28 18.21 -17.72
N LYS A 172 5.97 18.38 -17.67
CA LYS A 172 5.32 19.30 -16.73
C LYS A 172 4.82 18.54 -15.51
N GLY A 173 4.93 19.19 -14.35
CA GLY A 173 4.51 18.62 -13.07
C GLY A 173 5.50 17.63 -12.49
N ARG A 174 5.00 16.81 -11.56
CA ARG A 174 5.77 15.83 -10.83
C ARG A 174 6.05 14.59 -11.68
N SER A 175 7.33 14.15 -11.69
CA SER A 175 7.76 12.87 -12.24
C SER A 175 8.81 12.23 -11.33
N PHE A 176 9.13 10.95 -11.54
CA PHE A 176 10.04 10.22 -10.67
C PHE A 176 11.05 9.42 -11.47
N ILE A 177 12.29 9.39 -10.98
CA ILE A 177 13.29 8.40 -11.39
C ILE A 177 13.37 7.38 -10.27
N ARG A 178 13.23 6.09 -10.60
CA ARG A 178 13.44 4.98 -9.69
C ARG A 178 14.64 4.16 -10.15
N VAL A 179 15.47 3.75 -9.18
CA VAL A 179 16.65 2.94 -9.44
C VAL A 179 16.56 1.69 -8.59
N TYR A 180 16.46 0.53 -9.21
CA TYR A 180 16.62 -0.77 -8.57
C TYR A 180 18.02 -1.29 -8.82
N ALA A 181 18.57 -2.04 -7.87
CA ALA A 181 19.91 -2.60 -8.00
C ALA A 181 20.06 -3.97 -7.36
N MET A 182 20.85 -4.80 -8.03
CA MET A 182 21.45 -6.01 -7.45
C MET A 182 22.94 -5.99 -7.67
N ALA A 183 23.69 -6.56 -6.73
CA ALA A 183 25.14 -6.64 -6.81
C ALA A 183 25.67 -7.90 -6.11
N ASP A 184 26.49 -8.69 -6.81
CA ASP A 184 27.12 -9.90 -6.29
C ASP A 184 26.12 -10.85 -5.59
N GLY A 185 24.91 -11.00 -6.15
CA GLY A 185 23.81 -11.82 -5.62
C GLY A 185 23.07 -11.22 -4.42
N LYS A 186 23.30 -9.94 -4.06
CA LYS A 186 22.60 -9.23 -2.99
C LYS A 186 21.64 -8.20 -3.56
N GLN A 187 20.50 -8.02 -2.90
CA GLN A 187 19.58 -6.94 -3.19
C GLN A 187 20.08 -5.64 -2.54
N LEU A 188 20.29 -4.60 -3.34
CA LEU A 188 20.60 -3.28 -2.80
C LEU A 188 19.31 -2.48 -2.57
N ASN A 189 19.41 -1.42 -1.75
CA ASN A 189 18.34 -0.46 -1.63
C ASN A 189 18.02 0.17 -2.99
N ASP A 190 16.75 0.46 -3.24
CA ASP A 190 16.36 1.31 -4.35
C ASP A 190 16.43 2.80 -3.99
N LEU A 191 16.40 3.64 -5.01
CA LEU A 191 16.29 5.09 -4.86
C LEU A 191 15.05 5.58 -5.60
N LEU A 192 14.30 6.49 -4.98
CA LEU A 192 13.26 7.28 -5.62
C LEU A 192 13.69 8.74 -5.63
N ILE A 193 13.81 9.33 -6.82
CA ILE A 193 14.28 10.69 -7.02
C ILE A 193 13.16 11.49 -7.69
N PRO A 194 12.45 12.37 -6.96
CA PRO A 194 11.39 13.19 -7.51
C PRO A 194 11.96 14.32 -8.36
N LEU A 195 11.26 14.61 -9.45
CA LEU A 195 11.52 15.72 -10.36
C LEU A 195 10.27 16.60 -10.44
N GLU A 196 10.45 17.90 -10.44
CA GLU A 196 9.40 18.89 -10.73
C GLU A 196 9.75 19.68 -11.98
N ASN A 197 8.90 19.57 -13.01
CA ASN A 197 9.17 20.17 -14.33
C ASN A 197 10.58 19.80 -14.84
N GLY A 198 10.96 18.52 -14.69
CA GLY A 198 12.25 17.96 -15.10
C GLY A 198 13.46 18.33 -14.25
N LYS A 199 13.29 19.06 -13.16
CA LYS A 199 14.36 19.39 -12.19
C LYS A 199 14.26 18.55 -10.93
N VAL A 200 15.39 18.11 -10.41
CA VAL A 200 15.43 17.33 -9.16
C VAL A 200 14.85 18.15 -8.01
N VAL A 201 13.88 17.56 -7.30
CA VAL A 201 13.35 18.11 -6.05
C VAL A 201 14.38 17.93 -4.95
N ASN A 202 14.91 19.02 -4.43
CA ASN A 202 16.03 19.03 -3.50
C ASN A 202 15.73 19.75 -2.18
N ASN A 203 14.49 20.20 -2.01
CA ASN A 203 14.04 20.91 -0.83
C ASN A 203 12.71 20.36 -0.36
N VAL A 204 12.59 20.09 0.92
CA VAL A 204 11.36 19.60 1.56
C VAL A 204 10.16 20.51 1.28
N ALA A 205 10.37 21.84 1.18
CA ALA A 205 9.32 22.80 0.84
C ALA A 205 8.74 22.64 -0.59
N GLN A 206 9.39 21.84 -1.44
CA GLN A 206 8.90 21.52 -2.79
C GLN A 206 8.07 20.22 -2.82
N LEU A 207 8.04 19.47 -1.72
CA LEU A 207 7.20 18.28 -1.60
C LEU A 207 5.74 18.69 -1.52
N THR A 208 4.88 17.90 -2.13
CA THR A 208 3.44 18.14 -2.23
C THR A 208 2.65 16.98 -1.63
N ARG A 209 1.35 17.15 -1.50
CA ARG A 209 0.45 16.06 -1.06
C ARG A 209 0.47 14.82 -1.97
N HIS A 210 1.06 14.89 -3.16
CA HIS A 210 1.18 13.77 -4.10
C HIS A 210 2.49 12.98 -3.96
N ASP A 211 3.37 13.36 -3.03
CA ASP A 211 4.61 12.65 -2.77
C ASP A 211 4.39 11.63 -1.64
N ASP A 212 4.15 10.36 -1.97
CA ASP A 212 3.78 9.31 -1.01
C ASP A 212 4.79 9.16 0.14
N GLN A 213 6.09 9.31 -0.16
CA GLN A 213 7.16 9.19 0.84
C GLN A 213 7.19 10.36 1.83
N ALA A 214 6.47 11.46 1.52
CA ALA A 214 6.38 12.65 2.36
C ALA A 214 5.07 12.72 3.17
N GLN A 215 4.27 11.66 3.18
CA GLN A 215 2.99 11.66 3.88
C GLN A 215 3.21 11.65 5.40
N VAL A 216 2.58 12.60 6.07
CA VAL A 216 2.47 12.67 7.53
C VAL A 216 0.99 12.53 7.89
N LEU A 217 0.65 11.34 8.41
CA LEU A 217 -0.72 10.91 8.64
C LEU A 217 -1.22 11.31 10.02
N TYR A 218 -2.41 11.89 10.08
CA TYR A 218 -3.16 12.10 11.32
C TYR A 218 -4.40 11.20 11.32
N SER A 219 -4.42 10.22 12.22
CA SER A 219 -5.60 9.37 12.45
C SER A 219 -6.55 10.05 13.42
N LEU A 220 -7.81 10.22 13.04
CA LEU A 220 -8.83 10.77 13.90
C LEU A 220 -10.10 9.92 13.92
N MET A 221 -10.72 9.84 15.09
CA MET A 221 -12.05 9.29 15.25
C MET A 221 -13.04 10.46 15.17
N ILE A 222 -13.90 10.45 14.17
CA ILE A 222 -14.80 11.58 13.84
C ILE A 222 -15.59 12.02 15.07
N ASP A 223 -16.29 11.09 15.70
CA ASP A 223 -17.13 11.35 16.88
C ASP A 223 -16.38 12.02 18.05
N ARG A 224 -15.06 11.83 18.13
CA ARG A 224 -14.21 12.29 19.26
C ARG A 224 -13.37 13.51 18.92
N PHE A 225 -13.43 14.02 17.68
CA PHE A 225 -12.52 15.06 17.24
C PHE A 225 -13.04 16.47 17.51
N TYR A 226 -14.11 16.88 16.85
CA TYR A 226 -14.70 18.20 17.03
C TYR A 226 -16.15 18.22 16.53
N ASN A 227 -17.06 18.81 17.33
CA ASN A 227 -18.47 18.98 17.00
C ASN A 227 -18.67 20.33 16.30
N GLY A 228 -18.91 20.30 15.00
CA GLY A 228 -19.16 21.48 14.15
C GLY A 228 -20.64 21.72 13.87
N ASN A 229 -21.48 20.69 13.97
CA ASN A 229 -22.90 20.75 13.65
C ASN A 229 -23.75 20.08 14.74
N GLN A 230 -24.18 20.85 15.73
CA GLN A 230 -25.00 20.34 16.85
C GLN A 230 -26.39 19.81 16.40
N ALA A 231 -26.81 20.06 15.15
CA ALA A 231 -28.11 19.58 14.68
C ALA A 231 -28.12 18.07 14.38
N ASN A 232 -26.95 17.46 14.16
CA ASN A 232 -26.81 16.02 13.96
C ASN A 232 -26.44 15.25 15.23
N ASP A 233 -26.27 15.94 16.35
CA ASP A 233 -25.96 15.33 17.64
C ASP A 233 -27.00 14.28 18.01
N TRP A 234 -26.50 13.13 18.43
CA TRP A 234 -27.34 12.04 18.86
C TRP A 234 -26.67 11.26 19.98
N LYS A 235 -27.47 10.86 20.96
CA LYS A 235 -27.04 9.99 22.05
C LYS A 235 -28.01 8.83 22.21
N MET A 236 -27.48 7.68 22.56
CA MET A 236 -28.27 6.49 22.86
C MET A 236 -29.18 6.71 24.06
N ASN A 237 -28.71 7.44 25.08
CA ASN A 237 -29.44 7.69 26.33
C ASN A 237 -29.96 6.40 26.98
N SER A 238 -29.20 5.31 26.91
CA SER A 238 -29.55 4.02 27.47
C SER A 238 -28.79 3.76 28.76
N PRO A 239 -29.43 3.19 29.80
CA PRO A 239 -28.73 2.82 31.03
C PRO A 239 -27.71 1.68 30.83
N GLU A 240 -27.77 0.96 29.68
CA GLU A 240 -26.81 -0.08 29.31
C GLU A 240 -25.54 0.46 28.66
N VAL A 241 -25.50 1.77 28.34
CA VAL A 241 -24.39 2.42 27.62
C VAL A 241 -23.80 3.52 28.50
N LEU A 242 -22.54 3.37 28.89
CA LEU A 242 -21.81 4.43 29.58
C LEU A 242 -21.54 5.61 28.64
N ASP A 243 -21.62 6.83 29.15
CA ASP A 243 -21.43 8.05 28.35
C ASP A 243 -20.11 8.05 27.57
N ILE A 244 -19.03 7.51 28.14
CA ILE A 244 -17.72 7.43 27.51
C ILE A 244 -17.69 6.57 26.24
N VAL A 245 -18.63 5.64 26.07
CA VAL A 245 -18.78 4.74 24.91
C VAL A 245 -20.04 5.00 24.11
N ASP A 246 -20.64 6.17 24.31
CA ASP A 246 -21.72 6.72 23.51
C ASP A 246 -21.20 7.81 22.56
N TYR A 247 -22.00 8.25 21.61
CA TYR A 247 -21.68 9.36 20.71
C TYR A 247 -21.38 10.64 21.50
N GLN A 248 -20.36 11.38 21.07
CA GLN A 248 -19.97 12.67 21.68
C GLN A 248 -20.20 13.86 20.75
N GLY A 249 -20.70 13.61 19.53
CA GLY A 249 -21.14 14.65 18.60
C GLY A 249 -20.07 15.19 17.65
N GLY A 250 -18.85 14.62 17.62
CA GLY A 250 -17.87 14.99 16.60
C GLY A 250 -18.37 14.59 15.20
N ASP A 251 -18.09 15.43 14.19
CA ASP A 251 -18.65 15.32 12.84
C ASP A 251 -17.72 15.85 11.74
N ILE A 252 -18.12 15.69 10.49
CA ILE A 252 -17.37 16.15 9.30
C ILE A 252 -17.37 17.68 9.21
N ALA A 253 -18.41 18.36 9.66
CA ALA A 253 -18.44 19.82 9.71
C ALA A 253 -17.35 20.36 10.65
N GLY A 254 -17.15 19.70 11.79
CA GLY A 254 -16.08 20.04 12.74
C GLY A 254 -14.68 19.80 12.17
N ILE A 255 -14.47 18.72 11.43
CA ILE A 255 -13.20 18.49 10.71
C ILE A 255 -12.96 19.60 9.70
N THR A 256 -13.99 19.96 8.92
CA THR A 256 -13.93 21.05 7.93
C THR A 256 -13.53 22.38 8.56
N GLU A 257 -14.10 22.70 9.73
CA GLU A 257 -13.73 23.91 10.48
C GLU A 257 -12.25 23.89 10.88
N LYS A 258 -11.74 22.78 11.44
CA LYS A 258 -10.33 22.64 11.84
C LYS A 258 -9.36 22.68 10.65
N ILE A 259 -9.76 22.19 9.47
CA ILE A 259 -8.98 22.37 8.24
C ILE A 259 -8.90 23.86 7.87
N LYS A 260 -10.06 24.57 7.87
CA LYS A 260 -10.12 26.01 7.57
C LYS A 260 -9.29 26.87 8.52
N GLU A 261 -9.20 26.48 9.79
CA GLU A 261 -8.36 27.11 10.82
C GLU A 261 -6.85 26.85 10.60
N GLY A 262 -6.46 25.90 9.75
CA GLY A 262 -5.06 25.54 9.52
C GLY A 262 -4.48 24.55 10.55
N PHE A 263 -5.30 23.95 11.41
CA PHE A 263 -4.86 23.05 12.48
C PHE A 263 -3.91 21.96 12.03
N PHE A 264 -4.24 21.26 10.94
CA PHE A 264 -3.40 20.18 10.43
C PHE A 264 -2.10 20.69 9.81
N ASN A 265 -2.16 21.81 9.09
CA ASN A 265 -0.98 22.42 8.45
C ASN A 265 0.03 22.92 9.53
N GLU A 266 -0.45 23.50 10.62
CA GLU A 266 0.40 23.93 11.74
C GLU A 266 1.12 22.76 12.41
N LEU A 267 0.49 21.57 12.46
CA LEU A 267 1.10 20.34 12.94
C LEU A 267 2.04 19.67 11.92
N GLY A 268 2.14 20.17 10.69
CA GLY A 268 2.90 19.56 9.62
C GLY A 268 2.25 18.32 9.02
N ILE A 269 0.95 18.13 9.22
CA ILE A 269 0.13 17.04 8.68
C ILE A 269 -0.23 17.37 7.22
N ASN A 270 -0.17 16.38 6.36
CA ASN A 270 -0.61 16.49 4.96
C ASN A 270 -1.56 15.38 4.51
N THR A 271 -1.91 14.45 5.40
CA THR A 271 -2.91 13.42 5.15
C THR A 271 -3.75 13.18 6.39
N ILE A 272 -5.07 13.21 6.24
CA ILE A 272 -6.03 12.91 7.29
C ILE A 272 -6.60 11.52 7.04
N TRP A 273 -6.49 10.63 8.01
CA TRP A 273 -7.20 9.36 8.05
C TRP A 273 -8.41 9.51 8.96
N ILE A 274 -9.61 9.53 8.39
CA ILE A 274 -10.87 9.58 9.12
C ILE A 274 -11.36 8.17 9.44
N SER A 275 -11.92 7.98 10.63
CA SER A 275 -12.60 6.72 11.01
C SER A 275 -13.73 6.39 10.04
N PRO A 276 -14.26 5.13 10.01
CA PRO A 276 -15.29 4.77 9.05
C PRO A 276 -16.53 5.65 9.14
N ILE A 277 -17.04 6.07 8.00
CA ILE A 277 -18.25 6.92 7.87
C ILE A 277 -19.46 6.17 7.32
N THR A 278 -19.38 4.86 7.22
CA THR A 278 -20.52 4.02 6.84
C THR A 278 -21.59 4.01 7.92
N GLN A 279 -22.86 3.94 7.53
CA GLN A 279 -23.98 3.92 8.46
C GLN A 279 -23.88 2.76 9.45
N ASN A 280 -23.81 3.07 10.74
CA ASN A 280 -23.75 2.14 11.87
C ASN A 280 -25.13 1.92 12.52
N PRO A 281 -25.29 0.91 13.41
CA PRO A 281 -26.57 0.62 14.06
C PRO A 281 -27.03 1.79 14.94
N TRP A 282 -28.35 1.92 15.07
CA TRP A 282 -29.00 2.83 16.00
C TRP A 282 -29.13 2.24 17.41
N ASP A 283 -28.87 0.92 17.56
CA ASP A 283 -28.92 0.19 18.82
C ASP A 283 -27.50 0.00 19.38
N ALA A 284 -27.41 -0.22 20.70
CA ALA A 284 -26.16 -0.54 21.38
C ALA A 284 -25.84 -2.03 21.31
N TRP A 285 -24.61 -2.34 21.02
CA TRP A 285 -24.12 -3.71 20.83
C TRP A 285 -22.79 -3.95 21.55
N GLY A 286 -22.26 -5.15 21.37
CA GLY A 286 -20.97 -5.54 21.93
C GLY A 286 -21.00 -5.76 23.43
N HIS A 287 -19.81 -6.05 23.91
CA HIS A 287 -19.53 -6.34 25.30
C HIS A 287 -20.42 -7.39 25.94
N TYR A 288 -20.32 -8.63 25.44
CA TYR A 288 -20.87 -9.79 26.10
C TYR A 288 -19.80 -10.45 26.99
N PRO A 289 -20.00 -10.47 28.31
CA PRO A 289 -19.03 -11.08 29.23
C PRO A 289 -18.83 -12.59 28.99
N PHE A 290 -19.55 -13.16 28.03
CA PHE A 290 -19.58 -14.59 27.72
C PHE A 290 -19.10 -14.96 26.31
N ALA A 291 -18.65 -14.00 25.50
CA ALA A 291 -18.22 -14.30 24.13
C ALA A 291 -17.18 -15.42 24.10
N ASN A 292 -16.26 -15.46 25.06
CA ASN A 292 -15.18 -16.44 25.18
C ASN A 292 -15.44 -17.53 26.25
N GLY A 293 -16.69 -17.72 26.69
CA GLY A 293 -17.00 -18.67 27.75
C GLY A 293 -16.54 -18.24 29.15
N ASN A 294 -16.07 -17.00 29.30
CA ASN A 294 -15.68 -16.44 30.57
C ASN A 294 -16.93 -16.20 31.45
N LYS A 295 -16.82 -16.54 32.72
CA LYS A 295 -17.89 -16.23 33.69
C LYS A 295 -18.02 -14.73 33.91
N TYR A 296 -19.27 -14.29 34.09
CA TYR A 296 -19.57 -12.93 34.54
C TYR A 296 -18.76 -12.58 35.80
N ASP A 297 -17.98 -11.50 35.71
CA ASP A 297 -17.23 -10.98 36.85
C ASP A 297 -17.97 -9.76 37.40
N SER A 298 -18.67 -9.93 38.50
CA SER A 298 -19.47 -8.88 39.15
C SER A 298 -18.64 -7.71 39.69
N THR A 299 -17.31 -7.83 39.70
CA THR A 299 -16.41 -6.72 40.14
C THR A 299 -16.09 -5.75 38.98
N LYS A 300 -16.44 -6.10 37.75
CA LYS A 300 -16.21 -5.27 36.56
C LYS A 300 -17.49 -4.59 36.11
N THR A 301 -17.34 -3.37 35.63
CA THR A 301 -18.42 -2.65 34.96
C THR A 301 -18.51 -3.08 33.53
N TYR A 302 -19.65 -3.64 33.15
CA TYR A 302 -19.95 -4.00 31.77
C TYR A 302 -20.83 -2.92 31.15
N THR A 303 -20.57 -2.62 29.87
CA THR A 303 -21.35 -1.65 29.09
C THR A 303 -21.51 -2.17 27.67
N LYS A 304 -22.65 -1.86 27.04
CA LYS A 304 -22.76 -1.91 25.59
C LYS A 304 -22.13 -0.64 24.99
N PHE A 305 -21.86 -0.70 23.72
CA PHE A 305 -21.28 0.43 22.96
C PHE A 305 -22.31 0.90 21.92
N SER A 306 -22.38 2.18 21.68
CA SER A 306 -22.98 2.71 20.48
C SER A 306 -22.01 2.56 19.30
N GLY A 307 -22.47 2.74 18.06
CA GLY A 307 -21.64 2.61 16.84
C GLY A 307 -20.73 3.83 16.57
N TYR A 308 -20.38 4.64 17.59
CA TYR A 308 -19.63 5.91 17.46
C TYR A 308 -18.29 5.77 16.74
N HIS A 309 -17.69 4.59 16.79
CA HIS A 309 -16.38 4.30 16.21
C HIS A 309 -16.45 4.03 14.70
N GLY A 310 -17.62 3.70 14.13
CA GLY A 310 -17.81 3.47 12.70
C GLY A 310 -17.57 2.04 12.20
N TYR A 311 -17.05 1.13 13.05
CA TYR A 311 -16.61 -0.21 12.62
C TYR A 311 -17.72 -1.28 12.56
N TRP A 312 -19.00 -0.90 12.64
CA TRP A 312 -20.13 -1.83 12.56
C TRP A 312 -21.07 -1.50 11.40
N PRO A 313 -20.60 -1.57 10.13
CA PRO A 313 -21.39 -1.12 8.98
C PRO A 313 -22.69 -1.93 8.84
N ILE A 314 -23.83 -1.24 8.85
CA ILE A 314 -25.12 -1.79 8.43
C ILE A 314 -25.28 -1.64 6.92
N TYR A 315 -24.88 -0.48 6.39
CA TYR A 315 -24.83 -0.18 4.95
C TYR A 315 -23.39 0.17 4.59
N THR A 316 -22.85 -0.45 3.55
CA THR A 316 -21.47 -0.23 3.11
C THR A 316 -21.29 0.96 2.18
N THR A 317 -22.38 1.56 1.70
CA THR A 317 -22.39 2.61 0.66
C THR A 317 -23.17 3.87 1.05
N GLU A 318 -23.65 3.94 2.31
CA GLU A 318 -24.36 5.10 2.85
C GLU A 318 -23.55 5.76 3.96
N VAL A 319 -23.57 7.09 3.99
CA VAL A 319 -22.91 7.86 5.04
C VAL A 319 -23.62 7.72 6.39
N GLU A 320 -22.87 7.78 7.47
CA GLU A 320 -23.37 7.84 8.84
C GLU A 320 -24.00 9.22 9.10
N LYS A 321 -25.31 9.24 9.25
CA LYS A 321 -26.09 10.49 9.36
C LYS A 321 -25.81 11.30 10.63
N ARG A 322 -25.20 10.67 11.66
CA ARG A 322 -24.75 11.33 12.89
C ARG A 322 -23.40 12.01 12.71
N PHE A 323 -22.70 11.77 11.58
CA PHE A 323 -21.41 12.36 11.26
C PHE A 323 -21.47 13.35 10.11
N THR A 324 -22.37 13.14 9.11
CA THR A 324 -22.33 13.96 7.90
C THR A 324 -23.54 13.74 6.98
N THR A 325 -23.69 14.66 6.02
CA THR A 325 -24.41 14.46 4.76
C THR A 325 -23.43 14.30 3.59
N ASP A 326 -23.92 13.89 2.40
CA ASP A 326 -23.09 13.81 1.19
C ASP A 326 -22.49 15.19 0.85
N GLU A 327 -23.25 16.27 1.02
CA GLU A 327 -22.84 17.65 0.73
C GLU A 327 -21.73 18.13 1.67
N GLU A 328 -21.85 17.87 2.97
CA GLU A 328 -20.82 18.22 3.97
C GLU A 328 -19.52 17.45 3.70
N LEU A 329 -19.63 16.18 3.28
CA LEU A 329 -18.46 15.37 2.94
C LEU A 329 -17.73 15.88 1.69
N HIS A 330 -18.48 16.28 0.64
CA HIS A 330 -17.91 16.94 -0.54
C HIS A 330 -17.21 18.24 -0.16
N GLU A 331 -17.83 19.09 0.67
CA GLU A 331 -17.21 20.33 1.14
C GLU A 331 -15.90 20.06 1.88
N MET A 332 -15.88 19.09 2.78
CA MET A 332 -14.69 18.75 3.55
C MET A 332 -13.53 18.32 2.64
N LEU A 333 -13.78 17.45 1.65
CA LEU A 333 -12.76 17.01 0.70
C LEU A 333 -12.22 18.18 -0.14
N ASP A 334 -13.11 19.02 -0.67
CA ASP A 334 -12.75 20.21 -1.42
C ASP A 334 -11.87 21.17 -0.60
N VAL A 335 -12.24 21.39 0.66
CA VAL A 335 -11.48 22.26 1.57
C VAL A 335 -10.13 21.64 1.90
N ALA A 336 -10.07 20.34 2.18
CA ALA A 336 -8.83 19.63 2.44
C ALA A 336 -7.84 19.76 1.26
N HIS A 337 -8.31 19.50 0.04
CA HIS A 337 -7.48 19.61 -1.16
C HIS A 337 -6.96 21.03 -1.40
N LYS A 338 -7.78 22.06 -1.16
CA LYS A 338 -7.36 23.47 -1.24
C LYS A 338 -6.30 23.84 -0.20
N HIS A 339 -6.26 23.14 0.94
CA HIS A 339 -5.25 23.31 1.98
C HIS A 339 -4.03 22.40 1.82
N GLY A 340 -3.95 21.64 0.70
CA GLY A 340 -2.82 20.75 0.41
C GLY A 340 -2.86 19.44 1.23
N LEU A 341 -4.03 19.05 1.73
CA LEU A 341 -4.23 17.84 2.52
C LEU A 341 -4.84 16.73 1.66
N ASN A 342 -4.40 15.50 1.87
CA ASN A 342 -5.09 14.30 1.43
C ASN A 342 -6.10 13.84 2.49
N VAL A 343 -7.14 13.14 2.06
CA VAL A 343 -8.08 12.47 2.96
C VAL A 343 -8.23 11.02 2.53
N ILE A 344 -7.90 10.09 3.42
CA ILE A 344 -8.14 8.67 3.23
C ILE A 344 -9.27 8.18 4.15
N LEU A 345 -10.12 7.34 3.58
CA LEU A 345 -11.26 6.75 4.28
C LEU A 345 -10.86 5.44 4.94
N ASP A 346 -11.17 5.29 6.23
CA ASP A 346 -11.13 3.98 6.87
C ASP A 346 -12.29 3.11 6.35
N TYR A 347 -11.98 1.98 5.76
CA TYR A 347 -12.97 1.11 5.12
C TYR A 347 -12.97 -0.29 5.71
N VAL A 348 -14.14 -0.70 6.21
CA VAL A 348 -14.38 -2.02 6.79
C VAL A 348 -14.92 -2.95 5.72
N ALA A 349 -14.10 -3.89 5.27
CA ALA A 349 -14.49 -4.89 4.26
C ALA A 349 -14.70 -6.29 4.85
N ASN A 350 -14.06 -6.60 6.00
CA ASN A 350 -14.06 -7.93 6.57
C ASN A 350 -15.44 -8.42 7.02
N HIS A 351 -16.28 -7.53 7.56
CA HIS A 351 -17.53 -7.90 8.21
C HIS A 351 -18.61 -6.84 8.02
N MET A 352 -19.84 -7.21 8.30
CA MET A 352 -20.99 -6.32 8.39
C MET A 352 -21.73 -6.59 9.72
N HIS A 353 -22.51 -5.60 10.14
CA HIS A 353 -23.40 -5.82 11.27
C HIS A 353 -24.52 -6.82 10.93
N ILE A 354 -24.89 -7.70 11.84
CA ILE A 354 -25.89 -8.75 11.64
C ILE A 354 -27.26 -8.22 11.22
N ASN A 355 -27.57 -6.96 11.54
CA ASN A 355 -28.79 -6.27 11.11
C ASN A 355 -28.70 -5.68 9.69
N SER A 356 -27.57 -5.83 8.98
CA SER A 356 -27.43 -5.38 7.60
C SER A 356 -28.54 -5.95 6.70
N PRO A 357 -29.21 -5.13 5.88
CA PRO A 357 -30.14 -5.62 4.87
C PRO A 357 -29.48 -6.58 3.88
N THR A 358 -28.20 -6.38 3.57
CA THR A 358 -27.44 -7.28 2.70
C THR A 358 -27.34 -8.69 3.32
N LEU A 359 -26.98 -8.81 4.59
CA LEU A 359 -26.93 -10.12 5.27
C LEU A 359 -28.33 -10.72 5.47
N LYS A 360 -29.36 -9.90 5.64
CA LYS A 360 -30.75 -10.41 5.68
C LYS A 360 -31.21 -10.98 4.34
N ALA A 361 -30.77 -10.39 3.24
CA ALA A 361 -31.06 -10.86 1.88
C ALA A 361 -30.18 -12.08 1.50
N HIS A 362 -28.99 -12.15 2.03
CA HIS A 362 -27.98 -13.18 1.74
C HIS A 362 -27.42 -13.76 3.05
N PRO A 363 -28.19 -14.56 3.79
CA PRO A 363 -27.77 -15.08 5.09
C PRO A 363 -26.61 -16.10 5.00
N ASP A 364 -26.29 -16.54 3.79
CA ASP A 364 -25.17 -17.43 3.47
C ASP A 364 -23.88 -16.69 3.07
N TRP A 365 -23.86 -15.34 3.13
CA TRP A 365 -22.67 -14.56 2.74
C TRP A 365 -21.63 -14.39 3.85
N HIS A 366 -21.93 -14.85 5.05
CA HIS A 366 -20.97 -14.85 6.15
C HIS A 366 -20.43 -16.26 6.43
N THR A 367 -19.31 -16.33 7.06
CA THR A 367 -18.68 -17.57 7.53
C THR A 367 -19.45 -18.15 8.72
N ASP A 368 -19.17 -19.42 9.05
CA ASP A 368 -19.83 -20.09 10.17
C ASP A 368 -19.28 -19.61 11.52
N SER A 369 -20.17 -19.33 12.46
CA SER A 369 -19.83 -19.01 13.86
C SER A 369 -19.38 -20.22 14.69
N ILE A 370 -19.49 -21.42 14.13
CA ILE A 370 -19.04 -22.68 14.71
C ILE A 370 -18.13 -23.38 13.70
N LEU A 371 -16.95 -23.77 14.13
CA LEU A 371 -16.00 -24.52 13.31
C LEU A 371 -16.49 -25.98 13.10
N PRO A 372 -15.99 -26.68 12.06
CA PRO A 372 -16.35 -28.08 11.79
C PRO A 372 -16.08 -29.03 12.97
N ASP A 373 -15.15 -28.69 13.85
CA ASP A 373 -14.84 -29.46 15.07
C ASP A 373 -15.76 -29.14 16.27
N GLY A 374 -16.74 -28.26 16.09
CA GLY A 374 -17.72 -27.84 17.09
C GLY A 374 -17.27 -26.68 17.99
N ARG A 375 -16.07 -26.18 17.87
CA ARG A 375 -15.61 -24.97 18.60
C ARG A 375 -16.26 -23.70 18.06
N ARG A 376 -16.42 -22.73 18.93
CA ARG A 376 -16.87 -21.38 18.52
C ARG A 376 -15.79 -20.68 17.69
N ASN A 377 -16.18 -20.10 16.57
CA ASN A 377 -15.29 -19.39 15.63
C ASN A 377 -15.27 -17.88 15.92
N PHE A 378 -14.80 -17.52 17.11
CA PHE A 378 -14.68 -16.13 17.55
C PHE A 378 -13.27 -15.85 18.03
N GLU A 379 -12.70 -14.69 17.62
CA GLU A 379 -11.39 -14.19 18.05
C GLU A 379 -10.23 -15.19 17.81
N LEU A 380 -10.37 -16.09 16.84
CA LEU A 380 -9.33 -17.04 16.43
C LEU A 380 -8.40 -16.38 15.39
N TRP A 381 -7.77 -15.28 15.81
CA TRP A 381 -7.06 -14.32 14.96
C TRP A 381 -5.97 -14.89 14.06
N ASP A 382 -5.35 -15.98 14.45
CA ASP A 382 -4.28 -16.66 13.69
C ASP A 382 -4.74 -18.00 13.14
N GLU A 383 -5.44 -18.81 13.92
CA GLU A 383 -5.86 -20.16 13.57
C GLU A 383 -6.92 -20.17 12.46
N ALA A 384 -7.94 -19.30 12.57
CA ALA A 384 -9.05 -19.21 11.63
C ALA A 384 -9.16 -17.79 11.03
N ARG A 385 -8.03 -17.17 10.70
CA ARG A 385 -7.95 -15.74 10.38
C ARG A 385 -8.91 -15.26 9.28
N LEU A 386 -9.29 -16.09 8.33
CA LEU A 386 -10.17 -15.72 7.21
C LEU A 386 -11.66 -15.96 7.51
N THR A 387 -11.98 -16.65 8.61
CA THR A 387 -13.36 -17.04 8.89
C THR A 387 -13.84 -16.62 10.29
N THR A 388 -12.92 -16.24 11.18
CA THR A 388 -13.25 -15.92 12.56
C THR A 388 -14.08 -14.65 12.66
N TRP A 389 -15.14 -14.68 13.48
CA TRP A 389 -15.94 -13.51 13.79
C TRP A 389 -15.27 -12.67 14.88
N PHE A 390 -15.39 -11.37 14.79
CA PHE A 390 -14.83 -10.44 15.78
C PHE A 390 -15.75 -10.32 17.00
N ASP A 391 -17.07 -10.39 16.78
CA ASP A 391 -18.08 -10.48 17.84
C ASP A 391 -19.36 -11.12 17.26
N VAL A 392 -20.28 -11.48 18.13
CA VAL A 392 -21.56 -12.16 17.78
C VAL A 392 -22.45 -11.33 16.85
N HIS A 393 -22.29 -10.02 16.83
CA HIS A 393 -23.11 -9.11 16.03
C HIS A 393 -22.41 -8.60 14.75
N ILE A 394 -21.16 -8.99 14.52
CA ILE A 394 -20.36 -8.63 13.34
C ILE A 394 -19.77 -9.87 12.66
N PRO A 395 -20.63 -10.66 11.99
CA PRO A 395 -20.22 -11.84 11.24
C PRO A 395 -19.23 -11.48 10.13
N THR A 396 -18.17 -12.27 10.03
CA THR A 396 -17.15 -12.15 8.98
C THR A 396 -17.74 -12.62 7.65
N LEU A 397 -17.57 -11.82 6.60
CA LEU A 397 -18.02 -12.15 5.25
C LEU A 397 -17.17 -13.27 4.64
N ASP A 398 -17.79 -14.18 3.91
CA ASP A 398 -17.09 -15.24 3.18
C ASP A 398 -16.54 -14.70 1.84
N LEU A 399 -15.53 -13.83 1.95
CA LEU A 399 -14.92 -13.14 0.81
C LEU A 399 -14.07 -14.06 -0.08
N GLU A 400 -13.87 -15.33 0.28
CA GLU A 400 -13.26 -16.31 -0.63
C GLU A 400 -14.21 -16.69 -1.76
N ARG A 401 -15.52 -16.53 -1.57
CA ARG A 401 -16.54 -16.78 -2.58
C ARG A 401 -16.68 -15.61 -3.54
N PRO A 402 -16.56 -15.80 -4.86
CA PRO A 402 -16.66 -14.73 -5.86
C PRO A 402 -17.98 -13.96 -5.81
N GLU A 403 -19.11 -14.63 -5.52
CA GLU A 403 -20.43 -14.02 -5.41
C GLU A 403 -20.59 -13.10 -4.20
N VAL A 404 -19.72 -13.21 -3.19
CA VAL A 404 -19.61 -12.30 -2.06
C VAL A 404 -18.55 -11.23 -2.31
N CYS A 405 -17.38 -11.66 -2.77
CA CYS A 405 -16.22 -10.80 -3.01
C CYS A 405 -16.53 -9.67 -4.01
N SER A 406 -17.15 -10.02 -5.16
CA SER A 406 -17.34 -9.04 -6.24
C SER A 406 -18.29 -7.90 -5.87
N PRO A 407 -19.46 -8.10 -5.27
CA PRO A 407 -20.29 -6.99 -4.79
C PRO A 407 -19.64 -6.18 -3.69
N MET A 408 -18.80 -6.80 -2.84
CA MET A 408 -18.14 -6.10 -1.73
C MET A 408 -16.98 -5.21 -2.21
N THR A 409 -16.24 -5.64 -3.23
CA THR A 409 -15.25 -4.77 -3.89
C THR A 409 -15.91 -3.62 -4.64
N ASP A 410 -17.08 -3.84 -5.28
CA ASP A 410 -17.87 -2.76 -5.90
C ASP A 410 -18.38 -1.76 -4.85
N SER A 411 -18.79 -2.23 -3.67
CA SER A 411 -19.20 -1.35 -2.56
C SER A 411 -18.08 -0.43 -2.09
N ALA A 412 -16.82 -0.91 -2.06
CA ALA A 412 -15.67 -0.06 -1.76
C ALA A 412 -15.48 1.03 -2.82
N LEU A 413 -15.67 0.70 -4.10
CA LEU A 413 -15.49 1.65 -5.20
C LEU A 413 -16.55 2.76 -5.26
N VAL A 414 -17.74 2.55 -4.68
CA VAL A 414 -18.78 3.59 -4.58
C VAL A 414 -18.24 4.86 -3.90
N TRP A 415 -17.36 4.70 -2.91
CA TRP A 415 -16.76 5.85 -2.20
C TRP A 415 -15.85 6.69 -3.08
N LEU A 416 -15.13 6.06 -4.02
CA LEU A 416 -14.29 6.76 -5.01
C LEU A 416 -15.09 7.32 -6.18
N GLU A 417 -16.26 6.74 -6.47
CA GLU A 417 -17.18 7.21 -7.52
C GLU A 417 -17.96 8.44 -7.06
N LYS A 418 -18.41 8.43 -5.80
CA LYS A 418 -19.19 9.51 -5.21
C LYS A 418 -18.32 10.66 -4.70
N PHE A 419 -17.13 10.36 -4.17
CA PHE A 419 -16.31 11.32 -3.45
C PHE A 419 -14.84 11.28 -3.91
N GLU A 420 -14.16 12.41 -3.79
CA GLU A 420 -12.76 12.53 -4.22
C GLU A 420 -11.77 12.14 -3.08
N PHE A 421 -11.99 11.02 -2.39
CA PHE A 421 -11.01 10.49 -1.47
C PHE A 421 -9.69 10.17 -2.15
N ASP A 422 -8.56 10.46 -1.50
CA ASP A 422 -7.22 10.18 -2.03
C ASP A 422 -6.82 8.70 -1.84
N GLY A 423 -7.58 7.94 -1.08
CA GLY A 423 -7.37 6.53 -0.87
C GLY A 423 -8.14 5.95 0.32
N PHE A 424 -7.67 4.78 0.74
CA PHE A 424 -8.24 4.04 1.85
C PHE A 424 -7.19 3.64 2.88
N ARG A 425 -7.57 3.66 4.15
CA ARG A 425 -7.03 2.75 5.15
C ARG A 425 -7.97 1.56 5.21
N HIS A 426 -7.46 0.38 4.90
CA HIS A 426 -8.24 -0.85 4.97
C HIS A 426 -8.12 -1.48 6.34
N ASP A 427 -9.26 -1.59 7.01
CA ASP A 427 -9.39 -2.26 8.30
C ASP A 427 -9.16 -3.76 8.19
N ALA A 428 -8.56 -4.37 9.21
CA ALA A 428 -8.49 -5.81 9.42
C ALA A 428 -7.99 -6.63 8.20
N CYS A 429 -7.04 -6.10 7.41
CA CYS A 429 -6.54 -6.77 6.20
C CYS A 429 -6.05 -8.20 6.42
N LYS A 430 -5.50 -8.50 7.61
CA LYS A 430 -5.11 -9.85 8.02
C LYS A 430 -6.22 -10.89 7.82
N HIS A 431 -7.48 -10.47 7.98
CA HIS A 431 -8.67 -11.32 7.98
C HIS A 431 -9.38 -11.38 6.63
N ILE A 432 -8.85 -10.66 5.63
CA ILE A 432 -9.41 -10.58 4.29
C ILE A 432 -8.58 -11.41 3.32
N PRO A 433 -9.19 -12.30 2.53
CA PRO A 433 -8.46 -13.17 1.61
C PRO A 433 -7.86 -12.40 0.43
N LEU A 434 -6.80 -12.97 -0.16
CA LEU A 434 -6.02 -12.32 -1.22
C LEU A 434 -6.82 -12.05 -2.50
N ASN A 435 -7.83 -12.88 -2.82
CA ASN A 435 -8.69 -12.66 -3.98
C ASN A 435 -9.45 -11.34 -3.90
N TYR A 436 -9.88 -10.91 -2.71
CA TYR A 436 -10.52 -9.61 -2.52
C TYR A 436 -9.60 -8.45 -2.94
N TRP A 437 -8.35 -8.47 -2.49
CA TRP A 437 -7.37 -7.42 -2.82
C TRP A 437 -7.01 -7.40 -4.29
N ARG A 438 -6.88 -8.58 -4.93
CA ARG A 438 -6.65 -8.68 -6.38
C ARG A 438 -7.81 -8.09 -7.17
N GLU A 439 -9.04 -8.46 -6.80
CA GLU A 439 -10.24 -7.97 -7.49
C GLU A 439 -10.40 -6.47 -7.30
N LEU A 440 -10.28 -5.96 -6.06
CA LEU A 440 -10.35 -4.53 -5.78
C LEU A 440 -9.25 -3.76 -6.53
N GLY A 441 -8.00 -4.21 -6.46
CA GLY A 441 -6.88 -3.59 -7.16
C GLY A 441 -7.04 -3.58 -8.67
N ALA A 442 -7.52 -4.68 -9.26
CA ALA A 442 -7.80 -4.77 -10.69
C ALA A 442 -8.91 -3.80 -11.11
N LYS A 443 -10.04 -3.80 -10.39
CA LYS A 443 -11.16 -2.86 -10.64
C LYS A 443 -10.72 -1.40 -10.52
N MET A 444 -9.92 -1.06 -9.51
CA MET A 444 -9.39 0.30 -9.32
C MET A 444 -8.49 0.73 -10.48
N LYS A 445 -7.55 -0.10 -10.90
CA LYS A 445 -6.67 0.19 -12.04
C LYS A 445 -7.43 0.32 -13.37
N GLN A 446 -8.50 -0.46 -13.55
CA GLN A 446 -9.36 -0.37 -14.72
C GLN A 446 -10.22 0.90 -14.74
N ARG A 447 -10.84 1.26 -13.59
CA ARG A 447 -11.74 2.42 -13.51
C ARG A 447 -10.98 3.75 -13.41
N TYR A 448 -9.80 3.75 -12.77
CA TYR A 448 -9.02 4.94 -12.47
C TYR A 448 -7.55 4.82 -12.93
N PRO A 449 -7.28 4.55 -14.23
CA PRO A 449 -5.93 4.25 -14.72
C PRO A 449 -4.93 5.42 -14.54
N ASN A 450 -5.43 6.66 -14.44
CA ASN A 450 -4.62 7.87 -14.32
C ASN A 450 -4.72 8.53 -12.93
N ARG A 451 -5.42 7.91 -11.98
CA ARG A 451 -5.58 8.42 -10.62
C ARG A 451 -4.76 7.57 -9.67
N HIS A 452 -3.85 8.20 -8.96
CA HIS A 452 -3.17 7.53 -7.84
C HIS A 452 -4.15 7.44 -6.67
N ILE A 453 -4.44 6.23 -6.22
CA ILE A 453 -5.29 5.96 -5.07
C ILE A 453 -4.44 5.19 -4.06
N TRP A 454 -4.20 5.80 -2.91
CA TRP A 454 -3.35 5.21 -1.90
C TRP A 454 -4.14 4.21 -1.05
N MET A 455 -3.70 2.96 -1.02
CA MET A 455 -4.29 1.89 -0.21
C MET A 455 -3.30 1.45 0.85
N ILE A 456 -3.53 1.84 2.10
CA ILE A 456 -2.75 1.38 3.24
C ILE A 456 -3.55 0.37 4.05
N GLY A 457 -2.99 -0.81 4.28
CA GLY A 457 -3.66 -1.90 4.98
C GLY A 457 -3.24 -2.04 6.44
N GLU A 458 -4.15 -2.50 7.27
CA GLU A 458 -3.87 -2.88 8.65
C GLU A 458 -3.69 -4.40 8.75
N THR A 459 -2.47 -4.85 8.98
CA THR A 459 -2.14 -6.27 9.18
C THR A 459 -1.27 -6.44 10.43
N TYR A 460 -1.84 -7.05 11.47
CA TYR A 460 -1.05 -7.51 12.61
C TYR A 460 -0.45 -8.87 12.29
N GLY A 461 0.84 -8.92 12.02
CA GLY A 461 1.54 -10.14 11.64
C GLY A 461 3.04 -9.96 11.57
N ASP A 462 3.73 -11.02 11.16
CA ASP A 462 5.14 -10.95 10.86
C ASP A 462 5.42 -10.20 9.54
N PRO A 463 6.66 -9.80 9.27
CA PRO A 463 7.01 -9.09 8.05
C PRO A 463 6.67 -9.87 6.76
N ALA A 464 6.68 -11.21 6.78
CA ALA A 464 6.36 -12.02 5.61
C ALA A 464 4.87 -11.91 5.24
N LEU A 465 3.97 -12.01 6.24
CA LEU A 465 2.54 -11.84 6.03
C LEU A 465 2.23 -10.42 5.54
N ILE A 466 2.76 -9.39 6.20
CA ILE A 466 2.56 -7.98 5.80
C ILE A 466 3.06 -7.77 4.36
N GLY A 467 4.26 -8.26 4.05
CA GLY A 467 4.88 -8.13 2.73
C GLY A 467 4.11 -8.84 1.62
N SER A 468 3.37 -9.91 1.94
CA SER A 468 2.60 -10.65 0.93
C SER A 468 1.53 -9.81 0.24
N TYR A 469 0.97 -8.81 0.93
CA TYR A 469 -0.08 -7.93 0.39
C TYR A 469 0.47 -6.82 -0.53
N VAL A 470 1.70 -6.37 -0.32
CA VAL A 470 2.32 -5.31 -1.13
C VAL A 470 3.18 -5.85 -2.25
N LYS A 471 3.91 -6.94 -2.05
CA LYS A 471 4.75 -7.58 -3.08
C LYS A 471 3.98 -8.12 -4.28
N SER A 472 2.72 -8.45 -4.08
CA SER A 472 1.85 -8.99 -5.12
C SER A 472 1.19 -7.91 -6.00
N GLY A 473 1.44 -6.62 -5.75
CA GLY A 473 0.78 -5.50 -6.44
C GLY A 473 -0.69 -5.28 -6.07
N MET A 474 -1.17 -5.88 -4.96
CA MET A 474 -2.55 -5.73 -4.46
C MET A 474 -2.74 -4.39 -3.74
N LEU A 475 -2.10 -4.23 -2.59
CA LEU A 475 -2.04 -2.96 -1.86
C LEU A 475 -0.74 -2.24 -2.17
N ASN A 476 -0.72 -0.92 -2.08
CA ASN A 476 0.51 -0.16 -2.28
C ASN A 476 1.22 0.19 -0.98
N SER A 477 0.59 -0.05 0.17
CA SER A 477 1.16 0.24 1.49
C SER A 477 0.57 -0.66 2.59
N GLN A 478 1.32 -0.82 3.69
CA GLN A 478 0.87 -1.46 4.93
C GLN A 478 1.44 -0.69 6.13
N PHE A 479 0.77 -0.74 7.30
CA PHE A 479 1.39 -0.30 8.53
C PHE A 479 2.46 -1.30 8.99
N ASP A 480 3.63 -0.81 9.38
CA ASP A 480 4.70 -1.62 9.97
C ASP A 480 4.59 -1.64 11.50
N PHE A 481 3.75 -2.53 12.01
CA PHE A 481 3.60 -2.72 13.45
C PHE A 481 4.83 -3.34 14.11
N ASN A 482 5.71 -4.01 13.37
CA ASN A 482 6.94 -4.59 13.93
C ASN A 482 7.92 -3.48 14.34
N ILE A 483 8.08 -2.46 13.49
CA ILE A 483 8.85 -1.26 13.84
C ILE A 483 8.20 -0.53 15.00
N TYR A 484 6.87 -0.37 15.02
CA TYR A 484 6.14 0.27 16.12
C TYR A 484 6.42 -0.41 17.46
N HIS A 485 6.23 -1.72 17.56
CA HIS A 485 6.45 -2.46 18.81
C HIS A 485 7.92 -2.40 19.26
N THR A 486 8.87 -2.54 18.35
CA THR A 486 10.28 -2.42 18.67
C THR A 486 10.64 -1.00 19.12
N ALA A 487 10.09 0.03 18.48
CA ALA A 487 10.34 1.42 18.85
C ALA A 487 9.78 1.74 20.26
N ILE A 488 8.56 1.29 20.56
CA ILE A 488 7.98 1.40 21.90
C ILE A 488 8.87 0.74 22.95
N ASP A 489 9.33 -0.48 22.69
CA ASP A 489 10.22 -1.19 23.62
C ASP A 489 11.54 -0.44 23.84
N VAL A 490 12.18 0.02 22.76
CA VAL A 490 13.52 0.60 22.82
C VAL A 490 13.52 2.03 23.36
N PHE A 491 12.52 2.84 22.99
CA PHE A 491 12.44 4.24 23.44
C PHE A 491 11.68 4.40 24.76
N GLY A 492 10.72 3.51 25.05
CA GLY A 492 9.93 3.54 26.28
C GLY A 492 10.57 2.81 27.46
N LYS A 493 11.57 1.94 27.23
CA LYS A 493 12.23 1.13 28.27
C LYS A 493 13.74 1.38 28.28
N PRO A 494 14.28 2.00 29.36
CA PRO A 494 15.67 2.49 29.35
C PRO A 494 16.76 1.41 29.19
N GLU A 495 16.44 0.14 29.43
CA GLU A 495 17.41 -0.96 29.38
C GLU A 495 17.50 -1.65 28.01
N GLN A 496 16.72 -1.21 27.03
CA GLN A 496 16.66 -1.85 25.72
C GLN A 496 17.76 -1.32 24.76
N SER A 497 18.28 -2.22 23.94
CA SER A 497 19.35 -1.85 23.00
C SER A 497 18.80 -1.27 21.70
N MET A 498 19.36 -0.14 21.26
CA MET A 498 19.09 0.45 19.94
C MET A 498 19.41 -0.50 18.76
N LYS A 499 20.24 -1.53 18.97
CA LYS A 499 20.50 -2.55 17.93
C LYS A 499 19.25 -3.29 17.52
N ARG A 500 18.24 -3.41 18.40
CA ARG A 500 16.96 -4.05 18.07
C ARG A 500 16.22 -3.30 16.98
N ILE A 501 16.17 -1.97 17.03
CA ILE A 501 15.54 -1.17 15.96
C ILE A 501 16.23 -1.41 14.62
N ASN A 502 17.57 -1.38 14.60
CA ASN A 502 18.29 -1.65 13.37
C ASN A 502 17.97 -3.04 12.80
N HIS A 503 17.90 -4.05 13.66
CA HIS A 503 17.56 -5.41 13.25
C HIS A 503 16.15 -5.46 12.65
N THR A 504 15.14 -4.91 13.34
CA THR A 504 13.75 -4.88 12.85
C THR A 504 13.61 -4.10 11.53
N ILE A 505 14.31 -2.96 11.38
CA ILE A 505 14.32 -2.21 10.12
C ILE A 505 14.90 -3.07 8.98
N MET A 506 15.99 -3.79 9.23
CA MET A 506 16.61 -4.65 8.20
C MET A 506 15.70 -5.84 7.83
N GLU A 507 15.00 -6.45 8.79
CA GLU A 507 14.02 -7.50 8.52
C GLU A 507 12.82 -6.95 7.71
N SER A 508 12.31 -5.78 8.07
CA SER A 508 11.25 -5.09 7.34
C SER A 508 11.66 -4.80 5.89
N LEU A 509 12.83 -4.20 5.68
CA LEU A 509 13.37 -3.90 4.35
C LEU A 509 13.60 -5.17 3.52
N ALA A 510 14.11 -6.23 4.13
CA ALA A 510 14.25 -7.52 3.45
C ALA A 510 12.91 -8.14 3.06
N SER A 511 11.86 -7.90 3.85
CA SER A 511 10.52 -8.45 3.62
C SER A 511 9.71 -7.65 2.61
N TYR A 512 9.72 -6.32 2.69
CA TYR A 512 8.88 -5.45 1.83
C TYR A 512 9.65 -4.89 0.64
N GLY A 513 10.98 -4.76 0.74
CA GLY A 513 11.80 -3.93 -0.14
C GLY A 513 11.70 -2.44 0.25
N SER A 514 12.68 -1.65 -0.16
CA SER A 514 12.74 -0.22 0.16
C SER A 514 11.83 0.65 -0.74
N HIS A 515 11.30 0.09 -1.81
CA HIS A 515 10.46 0.81 -2.80
C HIS A 515 8.98 0.89 -2.41
N HIS A 516 8.51 0.13 -1.43
CA HIS A 516 7.16 0.26 -0.91
C HIS A 516 7.05 1.38 0.13
N THR A 517 6.00 2.16 0.06
CA THR A 517 5.72 3.21 1.04
C THR A 517 5.02 2.59 2.24
N MET A 518 5.77 2.21 3.25
CA MET A 518 5.23 1.61 4.47
C MET A 518 4.85 2.67 5.50
N GLY A 519 3.73 2.47 6.19
CA GLY A 519 3.26 3.36 7.24
C GLY A 519 3.95 3.09 8.57
N ASN A 520 4.90 3.95 8.96
CA ASN A 520 5.49 3.91 10.29
C ASN A 520 4.53 4.59 11.29
N ILE A 521 4.04 3.84 12.27
CA ILE A 521 3.03 4.31 13.21
C ILE A 521 3.63 4.62 14.57
N SER A 522 3.21 5.71 15.21
CA SER A 522 3.55 6.04 16.60
C SER A 522 2.38 5.87 17.58
N GLY A 523 1.20 5.60 17.07
CA GLY A 523 -0.04 5.32 17.83
C GLY A 523 -1.27 5.60 16.98
N ASN A 524 -2.38 4.97 17.36
CA ASN A 524 -3.72 5.19 16.83
C ASN A 524 -4.76 4.92 17.94
N HIS A 525 -6.03 4.77 17.59
CA HIS A 525 -7.11 4.46 18.52
C HIS A 525 -6.99 3.06 19.18
N ASP A 526 -6.22 2.13 18.60
CA ASP A 526 -6.00 0.76 19.11
C ASP A 526 -4.68 0.60 19.87
N LYS A 527 -3.81 1.59 19.83
CA LYS A 527 -2.46 1.50 20.38
C LYS A 527 -2.18 2.60 21.39
N CYS A 528 -1.40 2.27 22.42
CA CYS A 528 -0.92 3.26 23.38
C CYS A 528 -0.11 4.34 22.66
N ARG A 529 -0.33 5.59 23.08
CA ARG A 529 0.48 6.71 22.57
C ARG A 529 1.89 6.64 23.15
N PHE A 530 2.88 7.02 22.36
CA PHE A 530 4.26 7.12 22.82
C PHE A 530 4.41 7.97 24.09
N ILE A 531 3.68 9.08 24.17
CA ILE A 531 3.70 9.98 25.35
C ILE A 531 3.11 9.33 26.61
N SER A 532 2.42 8.21 26.48
CA SER A 532 1.80 7.50 27.62
C SER A 532 2.68 6.39 28.18
N LEU A 533 3.88 6.20 27.61
CA LEU A 533 4.88 5.22 28.03
C LEU A 533 5.89 5.85 28.99
#